data_b5b4a41a9d1741911af4e8e14bc01068
#
_entry.id   b5b4a41a9d1741911af4e8e14bc01068
#
_cell.length_a   1.000
_cell.length_b   1.000
_cell.length_c   1.000
_cell.angle_alpha   90.00
_cell.angle_beta   90.00
_cell.angle_gamma   90.00
#
_symmetry.space_group_name_H-M   'P 1'
#
loop_
_entity.id
_entity.type
_entity.pdbx_description
1 polymer ?
#
loop_
_entity_poly.entity_id
_entity_poly.type
_entity_poly.pdbx_seq_one_letter_code
_entity_poly.pdbx_strand_id
1 'polypeptide(L)'
;MYRLLLDSSDINLLVGVSKDDKVIYRYFEYAWQRQSDYMIPEIEKALYSVGITLKDIDEVVLSIGPGSYTGVRIPLTIAKTLNAAYGIKVVAISSLKILGGVSEKYVALMNARSARSYIGIYNNGEVIYKDGIIENAKLEDFIKEYLEDGYALKGSLAYLKKDIKVDDTLIDNMLSHALKDEAISNVDGLCPIYLKD
;
A
#
# COMPACT_ATOMS: atom_id res chain seq x y z
N MET A 1 4.74 -20.49 -3.06
CA MET A 1 3.58 -19.61 -3.25
C MET A 1 4.04 -18.31 -3.89
N TYR A 2 3.49 -17.95 -5.06
CA TYR A 2 3.79 -16.68 -5.73
C TYR A 2 2.75 -15.62 -5.37
N ARG A 3 3.20 -14.42 -5.03
CA ARG A 3 2.34 -13.25 -4.80
C ARG A 3 2.67 -12.13 -5.76
N LEU A 4 1.62 -11.48 -6.26
CA LEU A 4 1.70 -10.23 -7.00
C LEU A 4 1.36 -9.08 -6.05
N LEU A 5 2.27 -8.12 -5.87
CA LEU A 5 2.16 -7.00 -4.94
C LEU A 5 1.92 -5.71 -5.72
N LEU A 6 0.82 -5.01 -5.47
CA LEU A 6 0.37 -3.87 -6.27
C LEU A 6 -0.01 -2.68 -5.39
N ASP A 7 0.59 -1.52 -5.64
CA ASP A 7 0.16 -0.24 -5.08
C ASP A 7 0.26 0.90 -6.09
N SER A 8 -0.74 1.76 -6.07
CA SER A 8 -0.76 3.04 -6.79
C SER A 8 -1.60 4.08 -6.03
N SER A 9 -1.67 3.94 -4.73
CA SER A 9 -2.51 4.76 -3.84
C SER A 9 -2.05 6.21 -3.70
N ASP A 10 -0.79 6.49 -3.97
CA ASP A 10 -0.17 7.83 -3.92
C ASP A 10 0.43 8.21 -5.29
N ILE A 11 1.52 8.92 -5.31
CA ILE A 11 2.19 9.44 -6.52
C ILE A 11 3.07 8.41 -7.23
N ASN A 12 3.38 7.31 -6.58
CA ASN A 12 4.21 6.24 -7.11
C ASN A 12 3.38 5.08 -7.67
N LEU A 13 4.02 4.27 -8.50
CA LEU A 13 3.55 2.97 -8.93
C LEU A 13 4.49 1.92 -8.39
N LEU A 14 3.91 0.90 -7.78
CA LEU A 14 4.63 -0.23 -7.21
C LEU A 14 4.09 -1.52 -7.80
N VAL A 15 4.99 -2.34 -8.34
CA VAL A 15 4.73 -3.71 -8.76
C VAL A 15 5.81 -4.61 -8.19
N GLY A 16 5.42 -5.59 -7.42
CA GLY A 16 6.32 -6.59 -6.85
C GLY A 16 5.88 -8.01 -7.19
N VAL A 17 6.83 -8.92 -7.27
CA VAL A 17 6.55 -10.37 -7.25
C VAL A 17 7.34 -10.98 -6.11
N SER A 18 6.69 -11.78 -5.28
CA SER A 18 7.36 -12.59 -4.27
C SER A 18 7.19 -14.08 -4.54
N LYS A 19 8.18 -14.85 -4.10
CA LYS A 19 8.08 -16.30 -3.97
C LYS A 19 8.25 -16.64 -2.50
N ASP A 20 7.22 -17.24 -1.92
CA ASP A 20 7.10 -17.50 -0.48
C ASP A 20 7.24 -16.21 0.35
N ASP A 21 8.26 -16.06 1.16
CA ASP A 21 8.54 -14.90 2.01
C ASP A 21 9.59 -13.93 1.43
N LYS A 22 9.99 -14.15 0.15
CA LYS A 22 11.06 -13.38 -0.49
C LYS A 22 10.56 -12.63 -1.73
N VAL A 23 10.80 -11.32 -1.77
CA VAL A 23 10.61 -10.51 -2.98
C VAL A 23 11.65 -10.89 -4.02
N ILE A 24 11.21 -11.23 -5.23
CA ILE A 24 12.05 -11.65 -6.37
C ILE A 24 12.00 -10.71 -7.56
N TYR A 25 11.04 -9.76 -7.57
CA TYR A 25 10.96 -8.67 -8.53
C TYR A 25 10.49 -7.40 -7.84
N ARG A 26 11.05 -6.25 -8.24
CA ARG A 26 10.72 -4.93 -7.70
C ARG A 26 10.62 -3.93 -8.84
N TYR A 27 9.55 -3.17 -8.82
CA TYR A 27 9.40 -1.94 -9.58
C TYR A 27 8.77 -0.88 -8.69
N PHE A 28 9.42 0.27 -8.60
CA PHE A 28 8.97 1.40 -7.82
C PHE A 28 9.39 2.68 -8.54
N GLU A 29 8.42 3.41 -9.08
CA GLU A 29 8.68 4.60 -9.87
C GLU A 29 7.64 5.69 -9.63
N TYR A 30 8.05 6.94 -9.81
CA TYR A 30 7.13 8.07 -9.84
C TYR A 30 6.26 8.00 -11.09
N ALA A 31 4.94 7.89 -10.91
CA ALA A 31 4.00 7.70 -12.01
C ALA A 31 2.73 8.57 -11.88
N TRP A 32 2.84 9.73 -11.26
CA TRP A 32 1.71 10.63 -11.02
C TRP A 32 0.85 10.84 -12.26
N GLN A 33 -0.45 10.56 -12.15
CA GLN A 33 -1.47 10.58 -13.21
C GLN A 33 -1.24 9.61 -14.38
N ARG A 34 -0.26 8.72 -14.31
CA ARG A 34 0.07 7.72 -15.34
C ARG A 34 0.10 6.29 -14.82
N GLN A 35 -0.35 6.06 -13.59
CA GLN A 35 -0.33 4.71 -12.98
C GLN A 35 -1.12 3.70 -13.81
N SER A 36 -2.27 4.11 -14.42
CA SER A 36 -3.06 3.25 -15.29
C SER A 36 -2.31 2.80 -16.55
N ASP A 37 -1.45 3.66 -17.10
CA ASP A 37 -0.74 3.39 -18.35
C ASP A 37 0.36 2.35 -18.13
N TYR A 38 0.96 2.34 -16.93
CA TYR A 38 2.13 1.52 -16.63
C TYR A 38 1.82 0.25 -15.84
N MET A 39 0.73 0.17 -15.08
CA MET A 39 0.47 -0.96 -14.18
C MET A 39 0.44 -2.30 -14.91
N ILE A 40 -0.34 -2.44 -15.98
CA ILE A 40 -0.46 -3.70 -16.73
C ILE A 40 0.85 -4.06 -17.45
N PRO A 41 1.47 -3.16 -18.22
CA PRO A 41 2.77 -3.43 -18.84
C PRO A 41 3.85 -3.85 -17.83
N GLU A 42 3.87 -3.25 -16.65
CA GLU A 42 4.86 -3.60 -15.64
C GLU A 42 4.57 -4.95 -14.98
N ILE A 43 3.30 -5.32 -14.79
CA ILE A 43 2.92 -6.67 -14.35
C ILE A 43 3.40 -7.72 -15.36
N GLU A 44 3.16 -7.51 -16.67
CA GLU A 44 3.60 -8.41 -17.73
C GLU A 44 5.13 -8.58 -17.72
N LYS A 45 5.87 -7.48 -17.61
CA LYS A 45 7.32 -7.47 -17.52
C LYS A 45 7.82 -8.19 -16.25
N ALA A 46 7.17 -7.96 -15.10
CA ALA A 46 7.50 -8.63 -13.84
C ALA A 46 7.38 -10.15 -13.96
N LEU A 47 6.23 -10.63 -14.46
CA LEU A 47 5.99 -12.06 -14.64
C LEU A 47 6.98 -12.70 -15.62
N TYR A 48 7.23 -12.03 -16.76
CA TYR A 48 8.20 -12.49 -17.75
C TYR A 48 9.62 -12.59 -17.16
N SER A 49 10.04 -11.58 -16.40
CA SER A 49 11.40 -11.52 -15.81
C SER A 49 11.66 -12.65 -14.81
N VAL A 50 10.62 -13.11 -14.11
CA VAL A 50 10.74 -14.20 -13.12
C VAL A 50 10.36 -15.57 -13.72
N GLY A 51 9.98 -15.62 -15.00
CA GLY A 51 9.71 -16.85 -15.75
C GLY A 51 8.40 -17.54 -15.36
N ILE A 52 7.37 -16.75 -14.96
CA ILE A 52 6.04 -17.26 -14.58
C ILE A 52 4.93 -16.58 -15.39
N THR A 53 3.73 -17.10 -15.27
CA THR A 53 2.50 -16.57 -15.87
C THR A 53 1.48 -16.18 -14.81
N LEU A 54 0.40 -15.53 -15.20
CA LEU A 54 -0.72 -15.22 -14.27
C LEU A 54 -1.31 -16.47 -13.60
N LYS A 55 -1.24 -17.64 -14.24
CA LYS A 55 -1.76 -18.88 -13.68
C LYS A 55 -0.91 -19.43 -12.52
N ASP A 56 0.33 -18.98 -12.42
CA ASP A 56 1.25 -19.39 -11.36
C ASP A 56 1.11 -18.52 -10.11
N ILE A 57 0.35 -17.40 -10.19
CA ILE A 57 0.08 -16.51 -9.07
C ILE A 57 -0.99 -17.13 -8.16
N ASP A 58 -0.62 -17.31 -6.90
CA ASP A 58 -1.52 -17.83 -5.86
C ASP A 58 -2.33 -16.72 -5.19
N GLU A 59 -1.73 -15.52 -5.09
CA GLU A 59 -2.31 -14.42 -4.31
C GLU A 59 -1.94 -13.04 -4.89
N VAL A 60 -2.91 -12.13 -4.93
CA VAL A 60 -2.68 -10.70 -5.19
C VAL A 60 -2.79 -9.94 -3.87
N VAL A 61 -1.74 -9.19 -3.54
CA VAL A 61 -1.68 -8.28 -2.40
C VAL A 61 -1.80 -6.85 -2.92
N LEU A 62 -2.73 -6.08 -2.39
CA LEU A 62 -2.93 -4.70 -2.87
C LEU A 62 -3.21 -3.73 -1.73
N SER A 63 -2.87 -2.46 -1.96
CA SER A 63 -3.38 -1.36 -1.13
C SER A 63 -4.79 -0.96 -1.59
N ILE A 64 -5.68 -0.73 -0.62
CA ILE A 64 -7.08 -0.36 -0.89
C ILE A 64 -7.43 1.06 -0.44
N GLY A 65 -6.43 1.87 -0.12
CA GLY A 65 -6.63 3.22 0.42
C GLY A 65 -6.38 3.33 1.93
N PRO A 66 -6.46 4.53 2.47
CA PRO A 66 -6.82 5.78 1.79
C PRO A 66 -5.79 6.23 0.75
N GLY A 67 -6.19 7.12 -0.18
CA GLY A 67 -5.28 7.63 -1.20
C GLY A 67 -5.96 8.24 -2.41
N SER A 68 -5.26 8.23 -3.55
CA SER A 68 -5.76 8.70 -4.84
C SER A 68 -7.00 7.92 -5.26
N TYR A 69 -8.09 8.62 -5.60
CA TYR A 69 -9.35 8.02 -6.02
C TYR A 69 -9.19 7.04 -7.20
N THR A 70 -8.42 7.42 -8.20
CA THR A 70 -8.11 6.55 -9.34
C THR A 70 -7.08 5.50 -8.97
N GLY A 71 -6.03 5.91 -8.24
CA GLY A 71 -4.91 5.05 -7.89
C GLY A 71 -5.31 3.79 -7.12
N VAL A 72 -6.17 3.89 -6.10
CA VAL A 72 -6.61 2.72 -5.33
C VAL A 72 -7.52 1.78 -6.11
N ARG A 73 -8.15 2.25 -7.19
CA ARG A 73 -9.04 1.44 -8.01
C ARG A 73 -8.32 0.57 -9.03
N ILE A 74 -7.16 1.01 -9.51
CA ILE A 74 -6.38 0.26 -10.52
C ILE A 74 -6.02 -1.13 -9.98
N PRO A 75 -5.26 -1.28 -8.88
CA PRO A 75 -4.92 -2.60 -8.35
C PRO A 75 -6.15 -3.39 -7.89
N LEU A 76 -7.18 -2.72 -7.35
CA LEU A 76 -8.41 -3.39 -6.94
C LEU A 76 -9.15 -4.02 -8.11
N THR A 77 -9.27 -3.31 -9.25
CA THR A 77 -9.90 -3.85 -10.46
C THR A 77 -9.13 -5.05 -10.99
N ILE A 78 -7.80 -4.97 -11.02
CA ILE A 78 -6.94 -6.08 -11.43
C ILE A 78 -7.13 -7.28 -10.51
N ALA A 79 -7.08 -7.09 -9.19
CA ALA A 79 -7.26 -8.16 -8.22
C ALA A 79 -8.61 -8.86 -8.34
N LYS A 80 -9.72 -8.10 -8.49
CA LYS A 80 -11.06 -8.65 -8.74
C LYS A 80 -11.13 -9.45 -10.04
N THR A 81 -10.54 -8.93 -11.11
CA THR A 81 -10.49 -9.62 -12.40
C THR A 81 -9.73 -10.94 -12.31
N LEU A 82 -8.58 -10.94 -11.66
CA LEU A 82 -7.77 -12.14 -11.47
C LEU A 82 -8.45 -13.16 -10.55
N ASN A 83 -9.11 -12.71 -9.50
CA ASN A 83 -9.92 -13.58 -8.65
C ASN A 83 -11.08 -14.22 -9.42
N ALA A 84 -11.84 -13.43 -10.18
CA ALA A 84 -12.98 -13.94 -10.97
C ALA A 84 -12.53 -14.89 -12.09
N ALA A 85 -11.41 -14.62 -12.76
CA ALA A 85 -10.94 -15.40 -13.90
C ALA A 85 -10.18 -16.67 -13.50
N TYR A 86 -9.42 -16.64 -12.40
CA TYR A 86 -8.48 -17.70 -12.03
C TYR A 86 -8.63 -18.19 -10.57
N GLY A 87 -9.53 -17.62 -9.79
CA GLY A 87 -9.69 -17.97 -8.37
C GLY A 87 -8.51 -17.53 -7.48
N ILE A 88 -7.68 -16.60 -7.94
CA ILE A 88 -6.51 -16.09 -7.22
C ILE A 88 -6.97 -15.41 -5.93
N LYS A 89 -6.35 -15.74 -4.80
CA LYS A 89 -6.65 -15.12 -3.51
C LYS A 89 -6.29 -13.64 -3.50
N VAL A 90 -6.97 -12.86 -2.67
CA VAL A 90 -6.75 -11.42 -2.56
C VAL A 90 -6.51 -11.04 -1.11
N VAL A 91 -5.40 -10.35 -0.84
CA VAL A 91 -5.11 -9.70 0.45
C VAL A 91 -5.14 -8.20 0.25
N ALA A 92 -5.97 -7.52 1.03
CA ALA A 92 -6.19 -6.09 0.93
C ALA A 92 -5.66 -5.39 2.18
N ILE A 93 -4.75 -4.44 2.00
CA ILE A 93 -4.03 -3.76 3.09
C ILE A 93 -4.31 -2.26 3.00
N SER A 94 -4.38 -1.57 4.14
CA SER A 94 -4.43 -0.11 4.17
C SER A 94 -3.18 0.50 3.53
N SER A 95 -3.37 1.56 2.73
CA SER A 95 -2.24 2.30 2.14
C SER A 95 -1.37 2.99 3.19
N LEU A 96 -1.89 3.30 4.36
CA LEU A 96 -1.11 3.81 5.49
C LEU A 96 -0.33 2.69 6.19
N LYS A 97 -0.93 1.50 6.29
CA LYS A 97 -0.29 0.35 6.94
C LYS A 97 0.97 -0.10 6.21
N ILE A 98 1.00 -0.04 4.87
CA ILE A 98 2.18 -0.42 4.07
C ILE A 98 3.35 0.56 4.15
N LEU A 99 3.16 1.77 4.73
CA LEU A 99 4.26 2.73 4.89
C LEU A 99 5.33 2.28 5.88
N GLY A 100 5.03 1.31 6.74
CA GLY A 100 5.99 0.66 7.63
C GLY A 100 5.82 -0.85 7.66
N GLY A 101 6.81 -1.56 8.17
CA GLY A 101 6.81 -3.01 8.31
C GLY A 101 6.08 -3.48 9.57
N VAL A 102 5.76 -4.79 9.62
CA VAL A 102 5.02 -5.41 10.73
C VAL A 102 5.78 -5.43 12.07
N SER A 103 7.07 -5.17 12.08
CA SER A 103 7.90 -5.15 13.29
C SER A 103 8.32 -3.74 13.69
N GLU A 104 7.67 -2.71 13.14
CA GLU A 104 7.97 -1.31 13.38
C GLU A 104 6.85 -0.63 14.17
N LYS A 105 7.21 0.46 14.88
CA LYS A 105 6.25 1.42 15.42
C LYS A 105 6.37 2.74 14.66
N TYR A 106 5.27 3.21 14.09
CA TYR A 106 5.30 4.36 13.20
C TYR A 106 3.96 5.11 13.15
N VAL A 107 4.09 6.42 12.86
CA VAL A 107 3.02 7.29 12.42
C VAL A 107 3.06 7.37 10.90
N ALA A 108 2.05 6.85 10.25
CA ALA A 108 1.89 6.87 8.81
C ALA A 108 1.11 8.10 8.35
N LEU A 109 1.64 8.84 7.39
CA LEU A 109 1.00 10.04 6.85
C LEU A 109 0.98 10.02 5.32
N MET A 110 -0.15 10.43 4.73
CA MET A 110 -0.27 10.71 3.29
C MET A 110 -1.04 12.01 3.07
N ASN A 111 -0.77 12.70 1.97
CA ASN A 111 -1.44 13.95 1.62
C ASN A 111 -2.92 13.72 1.28
N ALA A 112 -3.82 14.20 2.12
CA ALA A 112 -5.28 14.17 1.88
C ALA A 112 -5.79 15.43 1.15
N ARG A 113 -4.87 16.34 0.72
CA ARG A 113 -5.16 17.63 0.12
C ARG A 113 -5.88 18.60 1.05
N SER A 114 -6.13 19.84 0.59
CA SER A 114 -6.86 20.89 1.33
C SER A 114 -6.33 21.08 2.77
N ALA A 115 -4.98 21.13 2.92
CA ALA A 115 -4.29 21.26 4.20
C ALA A 115 -4.63 20.16 5.23
N ARG A 116 -4.87 18.93 4.75
CA ARG A 116 -5.16 17.75 5.57
C ARG A 116 -4.23 16.61 5.24
N SER A 117 -4.06 15.71 6.19
CA SER A 117 -3.34 14.44 6.03
C SER A 117 -4.24 13.25 6.35
N TYR A 118 -4.12 12.17 5.60
CA TYR A 118 -4.48 10.85 6.10
C TYR A 118 -3.45 10.46 7.15
N ILE A 119 -3.91 9.84 8.23
CA ILE A 119 -3.10 9.42 9.36
C ILE A 119 -3.52 8.04 9.85
N GLY A 120 -2.54 7.22 10.18
CA GLY A 120 -2.69 5.96 10.90
C GLY A 120 -1.49 5.75 11.81
N ILE A 121 -1.66 5.09 12.95
CA ILE A 121 -0.56 4.82 13.88
C ILE A 121 -0.54 3.33 14.19
N TYR A 122 0.64 2.73 14.04
CA TYR A 122 0.83 1.30 14.12
C TYR A 122 2.02 0.96 15.03
N ASN A 123 1.92 -0.16 15.73
CA ASN A 123 2.98 -0.70 16.58
C ASN A 123 3.05 -2.21 16.42
N ASN A 124 4.15 -2.71 15.87
CA ASN A 124 4.37 -4.14 15.64
C ASN A 124 3.20 -4.85 14.89
N GLY A 125 2.63 -4.15 13.89
CA GLY A 125 1.51 -4.64 13.08
C GLY A 125 0.13 -4.38 13.68
N GLU A 126 0.03 -3.98 14.95
CA GLU A 126 -1.22 -3.61 15.61
C GLU A 126 -1.62 -2.16 15.29
N VAL A 127 -2.93 -1.92 15.19
CA VAL A 127 -3.51 -0.59 14.95
C VAL A 127 -3.67 0.13 16.29
N ILE A 128 -2.84 1.14 16.53
CA ILE A 128 -2.92 2.01 17.72
C ILE A 128 -3.93 3.14 17.49
N TYR A 129 -3.88 3.76 16.31
CA TYR A 129 -4.85 4.74 15.87
C TYR A 129 -5.33 4.38 14.47
N LYS A 130 -6.64 4.19 14.31
CA LYS A 130 -7.26 3.80 13.04
C LYS A 130 -7.06 4.88 11.98
N ASP A 131 -6.99 4.45 10.73
CA ASP A 131 -6.91 5.35 9.59
C ASP A 131 -7.98 6.44 9.65
N GLY A 132 -7.54 7.67 9.59
CA GLY A 132 -8.38 8.86 9.72
C GLY A 132 -7.85 10.03 8.92
N ILE A 133 -8.50 11.18 9.07
CA ILE A 133 -8.09 12.46 8.50
C ILE A 133 -7.80 13.44 9.65
N ILE A 134 -6.73 14.23 9.48
CA ILE A 134 -6.36 15.29 10.41
C ILE A 134 -6.00 16.56 9.64
N GLU A 135 -6.37 17.72 10.18
CA GLU A 135 -5.90 19.01 9.70
C GLU A 135 -4.40 19.16 9.96
N ASN A 136 -3.64 19.61 8.96
CA ASN A 136 -2.19 19.75 9.11
C ASN A 136 -1.79 20.71 10.24
N ALA A 137 -2.64 21.70 10.55
CA ALA A 137 -2.41 22.63 11.65
C ALA A 137 -2.45 21.96 13.05
N LYS A 138 -3.15 20.85 13.18
CA LYS A 138 -3.27 20.08 14.44
C LYS A 138 -2.32 18.90 14.51
N LEU A 139 -1.65 18.58 13.39
CA LEU A 139 -0.89 17.35 13.24
C LEU A 139 0.28 17.26 14.21
N GLU A 140 1.09 18.32 14.32
CA GLU A 140 2.32 18.30 15.14
C GLU A 140 2.00 18.06 16.62
N ASP A 141 0.99 18.74 17.16
CA ASP A 141 0.56 18.54 18.54
C ASP A 141 0.01 17.13 18.75
N PHE A 142 -0.77 16.62 17.79
CA PHE A 142 -1.37 15.29 17.89
C PHE A 142 -0.35 14.16 17.88
N ILE A 143 0.71 14.24 17.05
CA ILE A 143 1.70 13.16 16.94
C ILE A 143 2.87 13.28 17.90
N LYS A 144 2.97 14.38 18.64
CA LYS A 144 4.12 14.71 19.48
C LYS A 144 4.49 13.59 20.45
N GLU A 145 3.54 13.13 21.24
CA GLU A 145 3.77 12.07 22.24
C GLU A 145 4.25 10.74 21.59
N TYR A 146 3.71 10.41 20.41
CA TYR A 146 4.14 9.21 19.68
C TYR A 146 5.60 9.33 19.21
N LEU A 147 6.00 10.51 18.70
CA LEU A 147 7.38 10.74 18.28
C LEU A 147 8.34 10.72 19.46
N GLU A 148 7.96 11.29 20.61
CA GLU A 148 8.72 11.22 21.86
C GLU A 148 8.87 9.78 22.35
N ASP A 149 7.85 8.95 22.15
CA ASP A 149 7.86 7.51 22.41
C ASP A 149 8.64 6.69 21.38
N GLY A 150 9.30 7.35 20.41
CA GLY A 150 10.15 6.75 19.40
C GLY A 150 9.41 6.09 18.22
N TYR A 151 8.17 6.50 17.93
CA TYR A 151 7.52 6.13 16.67
C TYR A 151 8.19 6.85 15.51
N ALA A 152 8.52 6.11 14.44
CA ALA A 152 9.06 6.68 13.23
C ALA A 152 7.97 7.39 12.42
N LEU A 153 8.30 8.53 11.82
CA LEU A 153 7.38 9.19 10.89
C LEU A 153 7.59 8.61 9.48
N LYS A 154 6.53 8.14 8.85
CA LYS A 154 6.57 7.47 7.53
C LYS A 154 5.62 8.12 6.51
N GLY A 155 6.04 8.16 5.24
CA GLY A 155 5.25 8.68 4.12
C GLY A 155 6.04 9.59 3.18
N SER A 156 5.41 10.08 2.11
CA SER A 156 5.97 11.12 1.23
C SER A 156 5.56 12.50 1.74
N LEU A 157 6.39 13.13 2.59
CA LEU A 157 6.01 14.26 3.42
C LEU A 157 6.48 15.64 2.93
N ALA A 158 6.86 15.76 1.65
CA ALA A 158 7.25 17.04 1.06
C ALA A 158 6.15 18.13 1.19
N TYR A 159 4.86 17.73 1.19
CA TYR A 159 3.73 18.66 1.37
C TYR A 159 3.67 19.27 2.79
N LEU A 160 4.33 18.63 3.78
CA LEU A 160 4.54 19.14 5.14
C LEU A 160 5.92 19.80 5.30
N LYS A 161 6.65 20.04 4.20
CA LYS A 161 8.02 20.58 4.20
C LYS A 161 9.01 19.69 4.97
N LYS A 162 8.76 18.39 5.04
CA LYS A 162 9.66 17.40 5.64
C LYS A 162 10.32 16.58 4.54
N ASP A 163 11.65 16.39 4.60
CA ASP A 163 12.39 15.56 3.63
C ASP A 163 12.32 14.07 4.03
N ILE A 164 11.12 13.55 4.05
CA ILE A 164 10.82 12.13 4.27
C ILE A 164 10.13 11.63 3.01
N LYS A 165 10.66 10.56 2.43
CA LYS A 165 10.21 9.95 1.18
C LYS A 165 9.97 8.47 1.39
N VAL A 166 9.10 7.91 0.58
CA VAL A 166 8.95 6.47 0.42
C VAL A 166 9.91 5.97 -0.65
N ASP A 167 10.27 4.71 -0.58
CA ASP A 167 11.10 4.01 -1.54
C ASP A 167 10.54 2.60 -1.80
N ASP A 168 11.31 1.74 -2.46
CA ASP A 168 10.91 0.38 -2.81
C ASP A 168 10.80 -0.58 -1.60
N THR A 169 11.17 -0.15 -0.39
CA THR A 169 10.92 -0.92 0.84
C THR A 169 9.42 -1.12 1.11
N LEU A 170 8.55 -0.30 0.49
CA LEU A 170 7.10 -0.53 0.52
C LEU A 170 6.72 -1.94 0.04
N ILE A 171 7.47 -2.52 -0.88
CA ILE A 171 7.23 -3.89 -1.40
C ILE A 171 7.46 -4.92 -0.29
N ASP A 172 8.53 -4.77 0.48
CA ASP A 172 8.81 -5.65 1.64
C ASP A 172 7.79 -5.46 2.74
N ASN A 173 7.38 -4.22 3.00
CA ASN A 173 6.34 -3.92 3.97
C ASN A 173 5.02 -4.59 3.57
N MET A 174 4.60 -4.47 2.30
CA MET A 174 3.40 -5.15 1.79
C MET A 174 3.49 -6.66 1.98
N LEU A 175 4.62 -7.28 1.61
CA LEU A 175 4.82 -8.71 1.81
C LEU A 175 4.76 -9.09 3.29
N SER A 176 5.42 -8.33 4.17
CA SER A 176 5.44 -8.59 5.60
C SER A 176 4.05 -8.58 6.23
N HIS A 177 3.18 -7.67 5.79
CA HIS A 177 1.78 -7.63 6.20
C HIS A 177 0.96 -8.79 5.61
N ALA A 178 1.14 -9.08 4.31
CA ALA A 178 0.43 -10.17 3.66
C ALA A 178 0.73 -11.55 4.26
N LEU A 179 1.92 -11.74 4.85
CA LEU A 179 2.27 -12.97 5.55
C LEU A 179 1.53 -13.15 6.89
N LYS A 180 0.91 -12.08 7.42
CA LYS A 180 0.14 -12.10 8.69
C LYS A 180 -1.36 -11.91 8.47
N ASP A 181 -1.74 -11.20 7.40
CA ASP A 181 -3.14 -10.88 7.12
C ASP A 181 -3.81 -12.04 6.34
N GLU A 182 -5.08 -12.28 6.57
CA GLU A 182 -5.84 -13.32 5.87
C GLU A 182 -6.37 -12.81 4.54
N ALA A 183 -6.53 -13.73 3.59
CA ALA A 183 -7.17 -13.44 2.31
C ALA A 183 -8.65 -13.07 2.49
N ILE A 184 -9.12 -12.12 1.68
CA ILE A 184 -10.49 -11.65 1.69
C ILE A 184 -11.43 -12.75 1.21
N SER A 185 -12.45 -13.07 1.99
CA SER A 185 -13.46 -14.10 1.65
C SER A 185 -14.47 -13.62 0.61
N ASN A 186 -14.85 -12.35 0.62
CA ASN A 186 -15.77 -11.73 -0.33
C ASN A 186 -15.06 -10.66 -1.16
N VAL A 187 -14.35 -11.08 -2.22
CA VAL A 187 -13.59 -10.20 -3.11
C VAL A 187 -14.52 -9.28 -3.93
N ASP A 188 -15.70 -9.75 -4.33
CA ASP A 188 -16.66 -8.95 -5.09
C ASP A 188 -17.16 -7.74 -4.28
N GLY A 189 -17.38 -7.92 -2.98
CA GLY A 189 -17.79 -6.87 -2.06
C GLY A 189 -16.66 -5.92 -1.63
N LEU A 190 -15.40 -6.21 -1.97
CA LEU A 190 -14.27 -5.37 -1.58
C LEU A 190 -14.35 -4.00 -2.24
N CYS A 191 -14.26 -2.94 -1.45
CA CYS A 191 -14.31 -1.55 -1.91
C CYS A 191 -13.10 -0.77 -1.42
N PRO A 192 -12.69 0.29 -2.14
CA PRO A 192 -11.64 1.18 -1.64
C PRO A 192 -12.05 1.85 -0.34
N ILE A 193 -11.08 2.10 0.53
CA ILE A 193 -11.28 2.91 1.75
C ILE A 193 -11.28 4.38 1.37
N TYR A 194 -12.46 4.99 1.44
CA TYR A 194 -12.63 6.44 1.30
C TYR A 194 -12.93 7.03 2.66
N LEU A 195 -11.94 7.70 3.23
CA LEU A 195 -12.14 8.44 4.47
C LEU A 195 -12.86 9.76 4.14
N LYS A 196 -13.91 10.03 4.87
CA LYS A 196 -14.68 11.29 4.84
C LYS A 196 -14.52 11.97 6.20
N ASP A 197 -14.63 13.30 6.18
CA ASP A 197 -14.72 14.12 7.39
C ASP A 197 -15.98 13.78 8.18
#